data_5d73c72babe74293894d4909682c3722
#
_entry.id   5d73c72babe74293894d4909682c3722
#
_cell.length_a   1.000
_cell.length_b   1.000
_cell.length_c   1.000
_cell.angle_alpha   90.00
_cell.angle_beta   90.00
_cell.angle_gamma   90.00
#
_symmetry.space_group_name_H-M   'P 1'
#
loop_
_entity.id
_entity.type
_entity.pdbx_description
1 polymer ?
#
loop_
_entity_poly.entity_id
_entity_poly.type
_entity_poly.pdbx_seq_one_letter_code
_entity_poly.pdbx_strand_id
1 'polypeptide(L)'
;MQWFSPENVVAVGTAVLGIAASGVMVWYERRVPRRKRIGYRVQMDNPIGDNVRLGRANVRLGLFDEAPGMSDATLVLIRVENDGSQGIDRDDYTSPEVHGLTAVFNDRTIRGVSVTQPSDTDHLMDHFTPTRGFGYEGNTLRIPRVPLNRGDHYKLLVLLSGGDVGSEIRLFGGIREGEVHPNRSATPDEKPPLFSRAARLITIMLTVSVLTLAGIVVARDDHPVPIGCEKGRLTVTGSTAFAPVVRDLAKDYQRKCPDSAITVDARGSSAGVNALSADSRSVVAFSDGPAIGGPGKLVGRRIALSVFTLVVNDGVRLPAKGLSVRDVRRVYRGEVTRWKQLDASLPDLPIVLVSRNADSGTRQIFQRRVLGTWERVPSTSLDCVHKDDTSAPVMRCELDSTEDVLATVARIPGALGYSEFTLASSGHPGLRTVPLDGAAPSVEDIEYGRSEYPYRGVEYAYTYGTPSSGSLAAAFLAYIGDTANENVIRAHGHLPCSATVATGLCSGD
;
A
#
# COMPACT_ATOMS: atom_id res chain seq x y z
N MET A 1 15.16 18.28 21.12
CA MET A 1 15.64 16.89 21.14
C MET A 1 14.47 15.98 20.74
N GLN A 2 14.27 15.80 19.42
CA GLN A 2 13.12 15.04 18.86
C GLN A 2 13.52 13.65 18.34
N TRP A 3 14.61 13.08 18.82
CA TRP A 3 15.08 11.75 18.38
C TRP A 3 14.31 10.58 19.01
N PHE A 4 13.54 10.82 20.05
CA PHE A 4 12.74 9.80 20.76
C PHE A 4 11.24 9.92 20.47
N SER A 5 10.85 10.30 19.24
CA SER A 5 9.45 10.14 18.86
C SER A 5 9.12 8.63 18.76
N PRO A 6 7.91 8.20 19.16
CA PRO A 6 7.50 6.80 19.09
C PRO A 6 7.67 6.20 17.68
N GLU A 7 7.53 7.02 16.65
CA GLU A 7 7.71 6.65 15.24
C GLU A 7 9.17 6.29 14.92
N ASN A 8 10.12 7.06 15.42
CA ASN A 8 11.54 6.80 15.24
C ASN A 8 11.99 5.56 16.04
N VAL A 9 11.43 5.33 17.22
CA VAL A 9 11.72 4.14 18.05
C VAL A 9 11.21 2.88 17.37
N VAL A 10 10.01 2.91 16.77
CA VAL A 10 9.44 1.77 16.01
C VAL A 10 10.22 1.54 14.72
N ALA A 11 10.57 2.60 13.98
CA ALA A 11 11.36 2.48 12.74
C ALA A 11 12.76 1.92 13.02
N VAL A 12 13.44 2.38 14.06
CA VAL A 12 14.74 1.87 14.48
C VAL A 12 14.62 0.42 15.00
N GLY A 13 13.58 0.11 15.77
CA GLY A 13 13.31 -1.23 16.27
C GLY A 13 13.09 -2.26 15.14
N THR A 14 12.29 -1.91 14.14
CA THR A 14 12.05 -2.76 12.97
C THR A 14 13.29 -2.91 12.09
N ALA A 15 14.08 -1.86 11.90
CA ALA A 15 15.35 -1.93 11.18
C ALA A 15 16.37 -2.83 11.89
N VAL A 16 16.51 -2.71 13.21
CA VAL A 16 17.41 -3.56 14.02
C VAL A 16 16.98 -5.03 13.98
N LEU A 17 15.68 -5.32 14.08
CA LEU A 17 15.15 -6.68 13.96
C LEU A 17 15.38 -7.26 12.55
N GLY A 18 15.21 -6.47 11.50
CA GLY A 18 15.51 -6.88 10.12
C GLY A 18 17.00 -7.18 9.90
N ILE A 19 17.90 -6.36 10.42
CA ILE A 19 19.34 -6.58 10.37
C ILE A 19 19.73 -7.80 11.18
N ALA A 20 19.18 -7.99 12.37
CA ALA A 20 19.46 -9.16 13.21
C ALA A 20 18.97 -10.47 12.55
N ALA A 21 17.77 -10.48 11.97
CA ALA A 21 17.24 -11.63 11.23
C ALA A 21 18.10 -11.96 10.00
N SER A 22 18.53 -10.96 9.26
CA SER A 22 19.44 -11.13 8.11
C SER A 22 20.81 -11.63 8.55
N GLY A 23 21.36 -11.11 9.64
CA GLY A 23 22.61 -11.57 10.22
C GLY A 23 22.56 -13.02 10.68
N VAL A 24 21.47 -13.43 11.33
CA VAL A 24 21.23 -14.83 11.75
C VAL A 24 21.12 -15.74 10.53
N MET A 25 20.47 -15.31 9.44
CA MET A 25 20.33 -16.11 8.23
C MET A 25 21.69 -16.32 7.52
N VAL A 26 22.48 -15.26 7.39
CA VAL A 26 23.84 -15.33 6.83
C VAL A 26 24.77 -16.16 7.73
N TRP A 27 24.66 -16.02 9.06
CA TRP A 27 25.41 -16.83 10.00
C TRP A 27 25.03 -18.30 9.93
N TYR A 28 23.72 -18.62 9.80
CA TYR A 28 23.21 -19.98 9.65
C TYR A 28 23.68 -20.60 8.33
N GLU A 29 23.60 -19.86 7.20
CA GLU A 29 24.12 -20.32 5.91
C GLU A 29 25.63 -20.57 5.92
N ARG A 30 26.40 -19.78 6.66
CA ARG A 30 27.86 -19.97 6.79
C ARG A 30 28.26 -21.07 7.76
N ARG A 31 27.42 -21.35 8.76
CA ARG A 31 27.72 -22.37 9.77
C ARG A 31 27.20 -23.79 9.47
N VAL A 32 26.20 -23.92 8.57
CA VAL A 32 25.79 -25.22 8.05
C VAL A 32 26.69 -25.54 6.86
N PRO A 33 27.78 -26.31 7.05
CA PRO A 33 28.63 -26.62 5.92
C PRO A 33 27.82 -27.43 4.93
N ARG A 34 27.81 -26.97 3.67
CA ARG A 34 27.30 -27.74 2.55
C ARG A 34 28.17 -28.95 2.36
N ARG A 35 27.85 -30.03 3.06
CA ARG A 35 28.61 -31.27 2.99
C ARG A 35 27.75 -32.36 2.39
N LYS A 36 28.41 -33.19 1.57
CA LYS A 36 27.90 -34.46 1.11
C LYS A 36 28.03 -35.46 2.25
N ARG A 37 26.94 -36.13 2.64
CA ARG A 37 26.99 -37.06 3.78
C ARG A 37 26.14 -38.28 3.48
N ILE A 38 26.72 -39.45 3.70
CA ILE A 38 25.99 -40.71 3.69
C ILE A 38 25.88 -41.18 5.13
N GLY A 39 24.66 -41.17 5.63
CA GLY A 39 24.31 -41.75 6.92
C GLY A 39 23.88 -43.22 6.76
N TYR A 40 24.31 -44.07 7.65
CA TYR A 40 23.80 -45.43 7.72
C TYR A 40 23.36 -45.81 9.12
N ARG A 41 22.36 -46.69 9.20
CA ARG A 41 21.90 -47.24 10.49
C ARG A 41 21.39 -48.65 10.31
N VAL A 42 21.69 -49.51 11.29
CA VAL A 42 21.08 -50.82 11.42
C VAL A 42 19.71 -50.64 12.05
N GLN A 43 18.64 -50.94 11.29
CA GLN A 43 17.26 -50.83 11.76
C GLN A 43 16.76 -52.12 12.45
N MET A 44 17.29 -53.25 12.04
CA MET A 44 16.92 -54.55 12.55
C MET A 44 18.14 -55.48 12.51
N ASP A 45 18.31 -56.23 13.55
CA ASP A 45 19.28 -57.36 13.62
C ASP A 45 18.63 -58.44 14.49
N ASN A 46 17.95 -59.38 13.82
CA ASN A 46 17.12 -60.38 14.50
C ASN A 46 17.48 -61.80 14.06
N PRO A 47 17.47 -62.77 14.99
CA PRO A 47 17.70 -64.16 14.63
C PRO A 47 16.51 -64.74 13.88
N ILE A 48 16.80 -65.61 12.89
CA ILE A 48 15.83 -66.36 12.13
C ILE A 48 16.20 -67.81 12.22
N GLY A 49 15.59 -68.59 13.11
CA GLY A 49 15.87 -70.03 13.22
C GLY A 49 15.12 -70.64 14.38
N ASP A 50 15.14 -71.98 14.48
CA ASP A 50 14.40 -72.79 15.47
C ASP A 50 14.79 -72.60 16.95
N ASN A 51 15.79 -71.77 17.25
CA ASN A 51 16.25 -71.50 18.61
C ASN A 51 15.57 -70.31 19.31
N VAL A 52 14.46 -69.75 18.81
CA VAL A 52 13.69 -68.76 19.53
C VAL A 52 12.82 -69.43 20.59
N ARG A 53 13.44 -69.77 21.73
CA ARG A 53 12.72 -70.07 22.98
C ARG A 53 12.09 -68.79 23.49
N LEU A 54 10.70 -68.75 23.37
CA LEU A 54 9.81 -67.76 23.95
C LEU A 54 9.60 -66.45 23.16
N GLY A 55 8.52 -66.42 22.38
CA GLY A 55 7.79 -65.19 22.08
C GLY A 55 7.58 -64.85 20.61
N ARG A 56 6.54 -65.45 19.99
CA ARG A 56 5.73 -64.88 18.88
C ARG A 56 6.42 -64.12 17.79
N ALA A 57 6.87 -64.79 16.74
CA ALA A 57 6.66 -64.43 15.33
C ALA A 57 7.39 -65.42 14.41
N ASN A 58 6.73 -66.50 14.01
CA ASN A 58 7.16 -67.28 12.85
C ASN A 58 6.90 -66.45 11.60
N VAL A 59 7.87 -65.69 11.14
CA VAL A 59 7.83 -65.09 9.80
C VAL A 59 8.53 -66.06 8.84
N ARG A 60 7.77 -66.90 8.14
CA ARG A 60 8.24 -67.60 6.96
C ARG A 60 8.42 -66.56 5.86
N LEU A 61 9.61 -66.03 5.70
CA LEU A 61 9.98 -65.19 4.57
C LEU A 61 10.26 -66.10 3.36
N GLY A 62 9.29 -66.23 2.47
CA GLY A 62 9.41 -66.96 1.19
C GLY A 62 10.31 -66.29 0.16
N LEU A 63 11.38 -65.61 0.59
CA LEU A 63 12.34 -64.90 -0.24
C LEU A 63 13.63 -65.67 -0.55
N PHE A 64 13.82 -66.83 0.08
CA PHE A 64 15.04 -67.66 -0.08
C PHE A 64 14.63 -69.11 -0.25
N ASP A 65 14.47 -69.56 -1.50
CA ASP A 65 14.29 -70.95 -1.82
C ASP A 65 15.62 -71.72 -1.58
N GLU A 66 15.54 -72.79 -0.77
CA GLU A 66 16.56 -73.85 -0.61
C GLU A 66 17.87 -73.50 0.13
N ALA A 67 17.79 -73.36 1.48
CA ALA A 67 18.95 -73.64 2.30
C ALA A 67 18.54 -74.55 3.46
N PRO A 68 18.94 -75.83 3.42
CA PRO A 68 18.66 -76.76 4.51
C PRO A 68 19.56 -76.47 5.73
N GLY A 69 18.89 -76.18 6.86
CA GLY A 69 19.57 -76.28 8.17
C GLY A 69 20.39 -75.08 8.63
N MET A 70 19.91 -73.87 8.49
CA MET A 70 20.54 -72.71 9.14
C MET A 70 19.89 -72.45 10.50
N SER A 71 20.47 -73.06 11.53
CA SER A 71 20.07 -72.91 12.93
C SER A 71 20.57 -71.60 13.57
N ASP A 72 21.49 -70.88 12.91
CA ASP A 72 22.19 -69.68 13.38
C ASP A 72 22.06 -68.48 12.43
N ALA A 73 20.98 -68.49 11.64
CA ALA A 73 20.73 -67.40 10.68
C ALA A 73 20.24 -66.14 11.40
N THR A 74 20.75 -64.99 10.96
CA THR A 74 20.28 -63.67 11.39
C THR A 74 19.90 -62.83 10.17
N LEU A 75 18.90 -61.98 10.33
CA LEU A 75 18.45 -61.03 9.31
C LEU A 75 18.74 -59.60 9.76
N VAL A 76 19.51 -58.90 8.95
CA VAL A 76 19.91 -57.53 9.24
C VAL A 76 19.29 -56.61 8.18
N LEU A 77 18.68 -55.50 8.66
CA LEU A 77 18.19 -54.42 7.80
C LEU A 77 19.03 -53.18 8.04
N ILE A 78 19.76 -52.76 6.99
CA ILE A 78 20.57 -51.54 7.03
C ILE A 78 19.91 -50.48 6.12
N ARG A 79 19.66 -49.31 6.68
CA ARG A 79 19.26 -48.13 5.90
C ARG A 79 20.50 -47.30 5.58
N VAL A 80 20.62 -46.91 4.33
CA VAL A 80 21.63 -45.98 3.81
C VAL A 80 20.91 -44.80 3.21
N GLU A 81 21.29 -43.60 3.60
CA GLU A 81 20.58 -42.38 3.21
C GLU A 81 21.53 -41.19 2.99
N ASN A 82 21.19 -40.28 2.06
CA ASN A 82 21.88 -39.02 1.96
C ASN A 82 21.24 -38.05 2.99
N ASP A 83 21.86 -37.94 4.17
CA ASP A 83 21.46 -37.02 5.24
C ASP A 83 22.20 -35.66 5.16
N GLY A 84 22.96 -35.47 4.09
CA GLY A 84 23.64 -34.21 3.77
C GLY A 84 22.72 -33.14 3.18
N SER A 85 23.32 -31.99 2.89
CA SER A 85 22.64 -30.86 2.27
C SER A 85 22.78 -30.81 0.74
N GLN A 86 23.65 -31.65 0.19
CA GLN A 86 23.93 -31.73 -1.26
C GLN A 86 23.60 -33.11 -1.81
N GLY A 87 23.29 -33.20 -3.08
CA GLY A 87 23.20 -34.44 -3.82
C GLY A 87 24.58 -35.11 -3.94
N ILE A 88 24.58 -36.41 -4.05
CA ILE A 88 25.79 -37.25 -4.21
C ILE A 88 25.68 -37.91 -5.59
N ASP A 89 26.65 -37.62 -6.45
CA ASP A 89 26.74 -38.20 -7.79
C ASP A 89 27.69 -39.42 -7.79
N ARG A 90 27.66 -40.17 -8.90
CA ARG A 90 28.54 -41.36 -9.05
C ARG A 90 30.04 -41.03 -8.97
N ASP A 91 30.41 -39.85 -9.47
CA ASP A 91 31.79 -39.36 -9.50
C ASP A 91 32.27 -38.80 -8.16
N ASP A 92 31.36 -38.68 -7.19
CA ASP A 92 31.70 -38.27 -5.83
C ASP A 92 32.30 -39.41 -4.98
N TYR A 93 32.05 -40.65 -5.39
CA TYR A 93 32.66 -41.80 -4.72
C TYR A 93 34.13 -41.91 -5.08
N THR A 94 35.02 -41.88 -4.06
CA THR A 94 36.47 -41.85 -4.26
C THR A 94 37.13 -43.23 -4.25
N SER A 95 36.34 -44.30 -4.09
CA SER A 95 36.85 -45.67 -4.19
C SER A 95 37.50 -45.90 -5.57
N PRO A 96 38.69 -46.52 -5.65
CA PRO A 96 39.28 -46.89 -6.94
C PRO A 96 38.55 -48.05 -7.62
N GLU A 97 37.74 -48.81 -6.86
CA GLU A 97 37.00 -49.96 -7.34
C GLU A 97 35.66 -49.57 -7.98
N VAL A 98 34.99 -50.54 -8.64
CA VAL A 98 33.70 -50.32 -9.31
C VAL A 98 32.60 -50.00 -8.31
N HIS A 99 32.69 -50.55 -7.08
CA HIS A 99 31.75 -50.24 -6.01
C HIS A 99 32.11 -48.94 -5.26
N GLY A 100 31.11 -48.30 -4.65
CA GLY A 100 31.27 -47.04 -3.92
C GLY A 100 31.43 -47.18 -2.43
N LEU A 101 30.69 -48.10 -1.81
CA LEU A 101 30.70 -48.35 -0.37
C LEU A 101 30.93 -49.82 -0.09
N THR A 102 31.46 -50.10 1.11
CA THR A 102 31.69 -51.45 1.59
C THR A 102 31.09 -51.61 3.00
N ALA A 103 30.28 -52.65 3.19
CA ALA A 103 29.80 -53.03 4.51
C ALA A 103 30.49 -54.33 4.96
N VAL A 104 31.01 -54.34 6.18
CA VAL A 104 31.65 -55.49 6.79
C VAL A 104 30.87 -55.95 8.03
N PHE A 105 30.57 -57.23 8.07
CA PHE A 105 29.83 -57.90 9.16
C PHE A 105 30.81 -58.74 9.99
N ASN A 106 31.22 -58.23 11.14
CA ASN A 106 32.19 -58.95 11.98
C ASN A 106 31.56 -60.25 12.44
N ASP A 107 32.37 -61.30 12.39
CA ASP A 107 32.08 -62.68 12.85
C ASP A 107 30.88 -63.36 12.18
N ARG A 108 30.37 -62.81 11.10
CA ARG A 108 29.18 -63.32 10.37
C ARG A 108 29.46 -63.44 8.88
N THR A 109 28.87 -64.46 8.23
CA THR A 109 29.04 -64.72 6.79
C THR A 109 27.73 -64.37 6.06
N ILE A 110 27.83 -63.64 4.96
CA ILE A 110 26.67 -63.23 4.16
C ILE A 110 26.21 -64.45 3.33
N ARG A 111 24.92 -64.73 3.38
CA ARG A 111 24.25 -65.80 2.62
C ARG A 111 23.36 -65.26 1.53
N GLY A 112 22.91 -64.05 1.66
CA GLY A 112 22.09 -63.37 0.63
C GLY A 112 21.90 -61.90 0.97
N VAL A 113 21.64 -61.08 -0.07
CA VAL A 113 21.34 -59.66 0.07
C VAL A 113 20.23 -59.27 -0.88
N SER A 114 19.31 -58.46 -0.42
CA SER A 114 18.26 -57.88 -1.21
C SER A 114 18.13 -56.36 -0.95
N VAL A 115 17.90 -55.60 -1.97
CA VAL A 115 17.59 -54.16 -1.85
C VAL A 115 16.09 -54.02 -1.65
N THR A 116 15.69 -53.22 -0.66
CA THR A 116 14.29 -53.02 -0.31
C THR A 116 14.02 -51.55 0.02
N GLN A 117 12.79 -51.15 -0.15
CA GLN A 117 12.26 -49.81 0.22
C GLN A 117 13.19 -48.64 -0.22
N PRO A 118 13.57 -48.54 -1.49
CA PRO A 118 14.23 -47.36 -2.00
C PRO A 118 13.26 -46.16 -1.99
N SER A 119 13.75 -44.94 -1.79
CA SER A 119 12.97 -43.72 -1.87
C SER A 119 12.39 -43.46 -3.28
N ASP A 120 13.09 -43.92 -4.30
CA ASP A 120 12.70 -43.90 -5.69
C ASP A 120 13.06 -45.22 -6.34
N THR A 121 12.06 -46.05 -6.64
CA THR A 121 12.26 -47.40 -7.20
C THR A 121 12.79 -47.35 -8.62
N ASP A 122 12.26 -46.45 -9.44
CA ASP A 122 12.58 -46.40 -10.88
C ASP A 122 14.02 -45.91 -11.12
N HIS A 123 14.48 -45.01 -10.23
CA HIS A 123 15.80 -44.41 -10.37
C HIS A 123 16.91 -45.20 -9.65
N LEU A 124 16.68 -45.70 -8.42
CA LEU A 124 17.72 -46.27 -7.61
C LEU A 124 17.99 -47.76 -7.89
N MET A 125 16.98 -48.54 -8.25
CA MET A 125 17.11 -49.99 -8.42
C MET A 125 18.06 -50.36 -9.56
N ASP A 126 18.13 -49.61 -10.64
CA ASP A 126 19.01 -49.85 -11.78
C ASP A 126 20.51 -49.84 -11.42
N HIS A 127 20.85 -49.31 -10.29
CA HIS A 127 22.24 -49.26 -9.82
C HIS A 127 22.72 -50.55 -9.13
N PHE A 128 21.80 -51.37 -8.63
CA PHE A 128 22.12 -52.58 -7.87
C PHE A 128 22.28 -53.81 -8.77
N THR A 129 23.28 -53.78 -9.66
CA THR A 129 23.61 -54.89 -10.53
C THR A 129 25.04 -55.37 -10.32
N PRO A 130 25.34 -56.67 -10.54
CA PRO A 130 26.71 -57.20 -10.40
C PRO A 130 27.71 -56.46 -11.29
N THR A 131 27.31 -56.06 -12.48
CA THR A 131 28.16 -55.30 -13.44
C THR A 131 28.53 -53.90 -12.92
N ARG A 132 27.75 -53.37 -11.98
CA ARG A 132 28.03 -52.08 -11.30
C ARG A 132 28.70 -52.28 -9.92
N GLY A 133 29.13 -53.48 -9.61
CA GLY A 133 29.87 -53.77 -8.35
C GLY A 133 28.97 -54.12 -7.16
N PHE A 134 27.69 -54.46 -7.38
CA PHE A 134 26.83 -55.00 -6.33
C PHE A 134 27.10 -56.47 -6.13
N GLY A 135 27.47 -56.88 -4.91
CA GLY A 135 27.73 -58.30 -4.61
C GLY A 135 28.33 -58.43 -3.22
N TYR A 136 28.53 -59.70 -2.81
CA TYR A 136 29.11 -59.98 -1.52
C TYR A 136 30.10 -61.13 -1.62
N GLU A 137 31.07 -61.17 -0.69
CA GLU A 137 32.06 -62.23 -0.56
C GLU A 137 32.40 -62.42 0.94
N GLY A 138 32.15 -63.60 1.45
CA GLY A 138 32.38 -63.91 2.89
C GLY A 138 31.54 -63.00 3.80
N ASN A 139 32.19 -62.12 4.54
CA ASN A 139 31.58 -61.16 5.46
C ASN A 139 31.49 -59.74 4.89
N THR A 140 31.82 -59.56 3.61
CA THR A 140 31.94 -58.23 2.99
C THR A 140 30.91 -58.07 1.92
N LEU A 141 30.09 -56.98 2.03
CA LEU A 141 29.10 -56.55 1.04
C LEU A 141 29.64 -55.35 0.27
N ARG A 142 29.66 -55.44 -1.05
CA ARG A 142 30.04 -54.37 -1.95
C ARG A 142 28.76 -53.68 -2.45
N ILE A 143 28.69 -52.35 -2.28
CA ILE A 143 27.56 -51.53 -2.62
C ILE A 143 27.98 -50.60 -3.76
N PRO A 144 27.23 -50.54 -4.87
CA PRO A 144 27.58 -49.73 -6.03
C PRO A 144 27.62 -48.24 -5.73
N ARG A 145 28.14 -47.43 -6.67
CA ARG A 145 28.12 -45.97 -6.64
C ARG A 145 26.73 -45.50 -6.99
N VAL A 146 25.84 -45.42 -5.99
CA VAL A 146 24.44 -45.01 -6.16
C VAL A 146 24.34 -43.51 -6.02
N PRO A 147 23.87 -42.78 -7.06
CA PRO A 147 23.57 -41.36 -6.93
C PRO A 147 22.39 -41.19 -5.98
N LEU A 148 22.50 -40.24 -5.04
CA LEU A 148 21.49 -39.99 -4.02
C LEU A 148 21.21 -38.48 -3.93
N ASN A 149 20.02 -38.06 -4.27
CA ASN A 149 19.56 -36.71 -3.99
C ASN A 149 19.42 -36.53 -2.47
N ARG A 150 19.28 -35.32 -2.03
CA ARG A 150 19.05 -35.00 -0.62
C ARG A 150 17.79 -35.73 -0.10
N GLY A 151 17.95 -36.56 0.90
CA GLY A 151 16.88 -37.35 1.51
C GLY A 151 16.60 -38.69 0.83
N ASP A 152 17.26 -38.98 -0.31
CA ASP A 152 17.16 -40.31 -0.91
C ASP A 152 17.78 -41.39 -0.01
N HIS A 153 17.15 -42.55 -0.03
CA HIS A 153 17.60 -43.67 0.74
C HIS A 153 17.25 -45.01 0.07
N TYR A 154 17.95 -46.03 0.47
CA TYR A 154 17.63 -47.43 0.20
C TYR A 154 17.92 -48.28 1.43
N LYS A 155 17.31 -49.46 1.49
CA LYS A 155 17.57 -50.44 2.56
C LYS A 155 18.15 -51.72 1.99
N LEU A 156 19.08 -52.25 2.73
CA LEU A 156 19.72 -53.55 2.42
C LEU A 156 19.25 -54.57 3.45
N LEU A 157 18.54 -55.56 2.98
CA LEU A 157 18.15 -56.70 3.77
C LEU A 157 19.20 -57.78 3.55
N VAL A 158 19.97 -58.14 4.60
CA VAL A 158 21.11 -59.06 4.54
C VAL A 158 20.84 -60.28 5.40
N LEU A 159 20.88 -61.45 4.80
CA LEU A 159 20.83 -62.72 5.47
C LEU A 159 22.25 -63.16 5.85
N LEU A 160 22.46 -63.40 7.13
CA LEU A 160 23.78 -63.77 7.69
C LEU A 160 23.70 -65.11 8.38
N SER A 161 24.85 -65.80 8.47
CA SER A 161 25.03 -66.99 9.28
C SER A 161 26.31 -66.87 10.13
N GLY A 162 26.33 -67.50 11.31
CA GLY A 162 27.38 -67.40 12.28
C GLY A 162 27.39 -66.12 13.09
N GLY A 163 28.08 -66.08 14.19
CA GLY A 163 28.19 -64.93 15.08
C GLY A 163 26.94 -64.61 15.87
N ASP A 164 27.05 -63.64 16.77
CA ASP A 164 25.94 -63.16 17.62
C ASP A 164 25.18 -62.01 17.03
N VAL A 165 23.88 -61.94 17.38
CA VAL A 165 23.05 -60.75 17.09
C VAL A 165 23.64 -59.52 17.76
N GLY A 166 23.73 -58.41 17.04
CA GLY A 166 24.33 -57.18 17.55
C GLY A 166 25.84 -57.07 17.34
N SER A 167 26.50 -58.11 16.70
CA SER A 167 27.90 -57.99 16.29
C SER A 167 28.10 -56.76 15.41
N GLU A 168 29.27 -56.12 15.54
CA GLU A 168 29.57 -54.85 14.87
C GLU A 168 29.41 -54.93 13.35
N ILE A 169 28.64 -53.98 12.81
CA ILE A 169 28.45 -53.76 11.37
C ILE A 169 29.04 -52.42 11.03
N ARG A 170 30.02 -52.40 10.13
CA ARG A 170 30.67 -51.15 9.69
C ARG A 170 30.46 -50.95 8.22
N LEU A 171 29.94 -49.76 7.89
CA LEU A 171 29.83 -49.27 6.51
C LEU A 171 30.88 -48.15 6.34
N PHE A 172 31.69 -48.27 5.29
CA PHE A 172 32.72 -47.30 4.98
C PHE A 172 32.86 -47.10 3.46
N GLY A 173 33.43 -45.97 3.08
CA GLY A 173 33.69 -45.53 1.71
C GLY A 173 34.12 -44.08 1.69
N GLY A 174 34.73 -43.65 0.60
CA GLY A 174 35.15 -42.28 0.44
C GLY A 174 34.15 -41.47 -0.40
N ILE A 175 33.82 -40.30 0.09
CA ILE A 175 32.99 -39.32 -0.64
C ILE A 175 33.79 -38.03 -0.77
N ARG A 176 33.88 -37.48 -1.99
CA ARG A 176 34.56 -36.20 -2.27
C ARG A 176 33.88 -35.08 -1.51
N GLU A 177 34.61 -34.35 -0.70
CA GLU A 177 34.10 -33.26 0.16
C GLU A 177 32.97 -33.70 1.12
N GLY A 178 32.99 -34.98 1.49
CA GLY A 178 31.92 -35.57 2.29
C GLY A 178 32.42 -36.65 3.25
N GLU A 179 31.50 -37.31 3.93
CA GLU A 179 31.78 -38.37 4.90
C GLU A 179 30.69 -39.45 4.88
N VAL A 180 31.10 -40.67 5.25
CA VAL A 180 30.19 -41.77 5.56
C VAL A 180 30.21 -41.98 7.07
N HIS A 181 29.02 -41.93 7.70
CA HIS A 181 28.97 -41.97 9.16
C HIS A 181 27.76 -42.77 9.69
N PRO A 182 27.86 -43.37 10.89
CA PRO A 182 26.70 -43.99 11.52
C PRO A 182 25.66 -42.93 11.91
N ASN A 183 24.44 -43.07 11.41
CA ASN A 183 23.32 -42.16 11.72
C ASN A 183 22.58 -42.71 12.96
N ARG A 184 22.63 -41.98 14.07
CA ARG A 184 21.94 -42.30 15.32
C ARG A 184 20.54 -41.67 15.43
N SER A 185 20.10 -40.94 14.40
CA SER A 185 18.76 -40.29 14.44
C SER A 185 17.65 -41.34 14.34
N ALA A 186 16.67 -41.23 15.21
CA ALA A 186 15.42 -41.99 15.14
C ALA A 186 14.44 -41.35 14.11
N THR A 187 14.92 -41.05 12.90
CA THR A 187 14.05 -40.51 11.85
C THR A 187 13.04 -41.58 11.43
N PRO A 188 11.71 -41.38 11.59
CA PRO A 188 10.69 -42.29 11.08
C PRO A 188 10.83 -42.41 9.55
N ASP A 189 10.33 -43.49 8.98
CA ASP A 189 10.28 -43.69 7.51
C ASP A 189 9.27 -42.73 6.83
N GLU A 190 8.64 -41.85 7.58
CA GLU A 190 7.72 -40.80 7.10
C GLU A 190 8.48 -39.55 6.64
N LYS A 191 7.88 -38.85 5.64
CA LYS A 191 8.44 -37.65 5.02
C LYS A 191 8.96 -36.66 6.06
N PRO A 192 10.12 -36.03 5.82
CA PRO A 192 10.66 -35.05 6.75
C PRO A 192 9.63 -33.92 6.98
N PRO A 193 9.50 -33.36 8.19
CA PRO A 193 8.55 -32.29 8.46
C PRO A 193 8.81 -31.13 7.53
N LEU A 194 7.74 -30.59 6.95
CA LEU A 194 7.75 -29.51 5.95
C LEU A 194 8.56 -28.26 6.37
N PHE A 195 8.84 -28.12 7.68
CA PHE A 195 9.62 -27.01 8.21
C PHE A 195 10.72 -27.51 9.15
N SER A 196 11.96 -27.08 8.89
CA SER A 196 13.07 -27.26 9.81
C SER A 196 12.81 -26.54 11.15
N ARG A 197 13.47 -26.93 12.23
CA ARG A 197 13.38 -26.24 13.54
C ARG A 197 13.71 -24.75 13.41
N ALA A 198 14.68 -24.39 12.55
CA ALA A 198 15.03 -23.00 12.26
C ALA A 198 13.91 -22.27 11.53
N ALA A 199 13.28 -22.88 10.53
CA ALA A 199 12.14 -22.30 9.81
C ALA A 199 10.95 -22.06 10.76
N ARG A 200 10.66 -22.97 11.69
CA ARG A 200 9.61 -22.76 12.72
C ARG A 200 9.92 -21.58 13.63
N LEU A 201 11.16 -21.42 14.08
CA LEU A 201 11.56 -20.28 14.90
C LEU A 201 11.42 -18.95 14.15
N ILE A 202 11.83 -18.92 12.88
CA ILE A 202 11.68 -17.72 12.03
C ILE A 202 10.20 -17.39 11.83
N THR A 203 9.36 -18.39 11.56
CA THR A 203 7.90 -18.18 11.41
C THR A 203 7.28 -17.66 12.69
N ILE A 204 7.64 -18.21 13.85
CA ILE A 204 7.16 -17.76 15.15
C ILE A 204 7.61 -16.32 15.41
N MET A 205 8.88 -15.97 15.17
CA MET A 205 9.39 -14.60 15.32
C MET A 205 8.64 -13.61 14.42
N LEU A 206 8.44 -13.97 13.14
CA LEU A 206 7.69 -13.12 12.21
C LEU A 206 6.23 -12.94 12.63
N THR A 207 5.58 -14.03 13.06
CA THR A 207 4.19 -13.96 13.55
C THR A 207 4.08 -13.08 14.80
N VAL A 208 5.00 -13.23 15.76
CA VAL A 208 5.05 -12.39 16.96
C VAL A 208 5.30 -10.93 16.57
N SER A 209 6.21 -10.65 15.63
CA SER A 209 6.46 -9.28 15.15
C SER A 209 5.24 -8.66 14.49
N VAL A 210 4.51 -9.43 13.65
CA VAL A 210 3.27 -8.96 13.00
C VAL A 210 2.17 -8.71 14.03
N LEU A 211 2.01 -9.61 15.01
CA LEU A 211 1.03 -9.45 16.08
C LEU A 211 1.38 -8.27 17.00
N THR A 212 2.66 -8.05 17.27
CA THR A 212 3.12 -6.89 18.05
C THR A 212 2.87 -5.59 17.29
N LEU A 213 3.17 -5.53 16.00
CA LEU A 213 2.88 -4.40 15.14
C LEU A 213 1.36 -4.14 15.03
N ALA A 214 0.57 -5.19 14.83
CA ALA A 214 -0.88 -5.09 14.82
C ALA A 214 -1.42 -4.63 16.18
N GLY A 215 -0.87 -5.14 17.29
CA GLY A 215 -1.19 -4.68 18.63
C GLY A 215 -0.84 -3.21 18.87
N ILE A 216 0.32 -2.76 18.39
CA ILE A 216 0.73 -1.34 18.45
C ILE A 216 -0.19 -0.46 17.59
N VAL A 217 -0.60 -0.92 16.40
CA VAL A 217 -1.53 -0.19 15.52
C VAL A 217 -2.93 -0.12 16.14
N VAL A 218 -3.40 -1.19 16.75
CA VAL A 218 -4.73 -1.23 17.42
C VAL A 218 -4.69 -0.54 18.78
N ALA A 219 -3.57 -0.60 19.51
CA ALA A 219 -3.37 0.12 20.78
C ALA A 219 -2.94 1.57 20.60
N ARG A 220 -2.55 1.98 19.39
CA ARG A 220 -2.65 3.38 19.00
C ARG A 220 -4.14 3.69 18.91
N ASP A 221 -4.71 4.03 20.06
CA ASP A 221 -5.81 4.96 20.03
C ASP A 221 -5.27 6.18 19.27
N ASP A 222 -5.63 6.29 18.00
CA ASP A 222 -5.60 7.55 17.26
C ASP A 222 -6.63 8.47 17.92
N HIS A 223 -6.41 8.77 19.20
CA HIS A 223 -6.84 10.02 19.73
C HIS A 223 -5.85 11.03 19.14
N PRO A 224 -6.25 11.78 18.10
CA PRO A 224 -5.47 12.94 17.70
C PRO A 224 -5.17 13.67 18.99
N VAL A 225 -3.93 14.10 19.18
CA VAL A 225 -3.49 14.98 20.29
C VAL A 225 -4.66 15.91 20.51
N PRO A 226 -5.27 15.96 21.73
CA PRO A 226 -6.53 16.66 21.91
C PRO A 226 -6.33 18.06 21.37
N ILE A 227 -7.00 18.34 20.23
CA ILE A 227 -7.00 19.63 19.59
C ILE A 227 -7.38 20.54 20.71
N GLY A 228 -6.51 21.52 21.04
CA GLY A 228 -6.77 22.38 22.17
C GLY A 228 -8.16 22.97 22.01
N CYS A 229 -9.12 22.41 22.72
CA CYS A 229 -10.48 22.89 22.72
C CYS A 229 -10.51 24.21 23.46
N GLU A 230 -10.50 25.30 22.69
CA GLU A 230 -10.58 26.64 23.27
C GLU A 230 -12.04 27.07 23.38
N LYS A 231 -12.37 27.69 24.48
CA LYS A 231 -13.71 28.21 24.76
C LYS A 231 -13.89 29.58 24.12
N GLY A 232 -15.14 29.92 23.83
CA GLY A 232 -15.47 31.26 23.39
C GLY A 232 -16.29 31.34 22.13
N ARG A 233 -16.31 32.52 21.52
CA ARG A 233 -17.03 32.78 20.29
C ARG A 233 -16.07 33.18 19.17
N LEU A 234 -16.28 32.63 17.98
CA LEU A 234 -15.53 32.95 16.78
C LEU A 234 -16.49 33.23 15.64
N THR A 235 -16.32 34.34 14.96
CA THR A 235 -17.02 34.62 13.71
C THR A 235 -16.08 34.31 12.55
N VAL A 236 -16.53 33.45 11.64
CA VAL A 236 -15.84 33.18 10.39
C VAL A 236 -16.62 33.87 9.29
N THR A 237 -15.93 34.72 8.50
CA THR A 237 -16.53 35.49 7.41
C THR A 237 -15.77 35.30 6.09
N GLY A 238 -16.21 35.90 5.01
CA GLY A 238 -15.45 35.92 3.75
C GLY A 238 -16.08 35.10 2.61
N SER A 239 -15.30 34.26 1.97
CA SER A 239 -15.67 33.54 0.75
C SER A 239 -17.00 32.79 0.86
N THR A 240 -17.92 33.06 -0.05
CA THR A 240 -19.18 32.31 -0.18
C THR A 240 -18.96 30.96 -0.91
N ALA A 241 -17.91 30.86 -1.71
CA ALA A 241 -17.55 29.63 -2.43
C ALA A 241 -16.96 28.57 -1.48
N PHE A 242 -16.15 28.99 -0.49
CA PHE A 242 -15.53 28.10 0.50
C PHE A 242 -16.37 27.93 1.78
N ALA A 243 -17.46 28.67 1.92
CA ALA A 243 -18.31 28.64 3.10
C ALA A 243 -18.87 27.25 3.48
N PRO A 244 -19.26 26.36 2.54
CA PRO A 244 -19.70 25.00 2.87
C PRO A 244 -18.61 24.20 3.62
N VAL A 245 -17.37 24.26 3.15
CA VAL A 245 -16.20 23.62 3.81
C VAL A 245 -16.04 24.11 5.24
N VAL A 246 -16.07 25.44 5.41
CA VAL A 246 -15.89 26.06 6.75
C VAL A 246 -17.03 25.71 7.68
N ARG A 247 -18.28 25.65 7.20
CA ARG A 247 -19.44 25.25 7.99
C ARG A 247 -19.31 23.82 8.52
N ASP A 248 -18.88 22.89 7.68
CA ASP A 248 -18.70 21.50 8.09
C ASP A 248 -17.52 21.35 9.06
N LEU A 249 -16.40 22.01 8.82
CA LEU A 249 -15.28 22.05 9.75
C LEU A 249 -15.66 22.68 11.09
N ALA A 250 -16.42 23.78 11.09
CA ALA A 250 -16.89 24.45 12.31
C ALA A 250 -17.84 23.55 13.10
N LYS A 251 -18.79 22.90 12.41
CA LYS A 251 -19.72 21.93 13.01
C LYS A 251 -18.98 20.75 13.61
N ASP A 252 -17.96 20.25 12.95
CA ASP A 252 -17.14 19.13 13.43
C ASP A 252 -16.30 19.52 14.63
N TYR A 253 -15.67 20.71 14.59
CA TYR A 253 -14.93 21.27 15.72
C TYR A 253 -15.83 21.46 16.95
N GLN A 254 -17.00 22.07 16.80
CA GLN A 254 -17.95 22.31 17.89
C GLN A 254 -18.49 21.01 18.51
N ARG A 255 -18.63 19.97 17.72
CA ARG A 255 -19.03 18.64 18.19
C ARG A 255 -17.96 18.02 19.11
N LYS A 256 -16.68 18.23 18.77
CA LYS A 256 -15.53 17.79 19.57
C LYS A 256 -15.25 18.71 20.75
N CYS A 257 -15.58 20.00 20.64
CA CYS A 257 -15.31 21.07 21.59
C CYS A 257 -16.61 21.85 21.94
N PRO A 258 -17.46 21.30 22.82
CA PRO A 258 -18.82 21.85 23.06
C PRO A 258 -18.86 23.27 23.62
N ASP A 259 -17.77 23.72 24.31
CA ASP A 259 -17.68 25.07 24.87
C ASP A 259 -17.28 26.14 23.84
N SER A 260 -17.11 25.76 22.56
CA SER A 260 -16.83 26.67 21.44
C SER A 260 -18.09 27.03 20.68
N ALA A 261 -18.22 28.29 20.28
CA ALA A 261 -19.30 28.77 19.43
C ALA A 261 -18.72 29.42 18.18
N ILE A 262 -18.84 28.76 17.02
CA ILE A 262 -18.34 29.24 15.73
C ILE A 262 -19.51 29.57 14.82
N THR A 263 -19.62 30.84 14.41
CA THR A 263 -20.64 31.33 13.48
C THR A 263 -20.00 31.61 12.13
N VAL A 264 -20.57 31.08 11.04
CA VAL A 264 -20.10 31.31 9.66
C VAL A 264 -21.05 32.30 8.97
N ASP A 265 -20.55 33.52 8.69
CA ASP A 265 -21.24 34.60 8.04
C ASP A 265 -20.49 35.02 6.77
N ALA A 266 -20.69 34.27 5.70
CA ALA A 266 -19.99 34.46 4.42
C ALA A 266 -20.63 35.58 3.60
N ARG A 267 -19.91 36.71 3.39
CA ARG A 267 -20.38 37.90 2.67
C ARG A 267 -19.51 38.27 1.46
N GLY A 268 -18.54 37.45 1.12
CA GLY A 268 -17.57 37.71 0.06
C GLY A 268 -16.16 37.91 0.64
N SER A 269 -15.14 37.58 -0.14
CA SER A 269 -13.75 37.60 0.29
C SER A 269 -13.27 38.96 0.74
N SER A 270 -13.53 40.03 -0.03
CA SER A 270 -13.11 41.37 0.32
C SER A 270 -13.87 41.91 1.54
N ALA A 271 -15.18 41.67 1.60
CA ALA A 271 -15.98 42.08 2.75
C ALA A 271 -15.48 41.44 4.05
N GLY A 272 -15.13 40.12 3.97
CA GLY A 272 -14.58 39.41 5.10
C GLY A 272 -13.21 39.95 5.54
N VAL A 273 -12.30 40.19 4.61
CA VAL A 273 -10.95 40.73 4.92
C VAL A 273 -11.08 42.15 5.49
N ASN A 274 -11.99 43.00 4.94
CA ASN A 274 -12.21 44.37 5.41
C ASN A 274 -12.87 44.42 6.80
N ALA A 275 -13.57 43.37 7.21
CA ALA A 275 -14.13 43.27 8.56
C ALA A 275 -13.06 42.99 9.64
N LEU A 276 -11.83 42.63 9.27
CA LEU A 276 -10.74 42.43 10.20
C LEU A 276 -10.18 43.77 10.72
N SER A 277 -10.09 43.92 12.01
CA SER A 277 -9.58 45.14 12.68
C SER A 277 -8.85 44.76 13.95
N ALA A 278 -8.27 45.77 14.68
CA ALA A 278 -7.60 45.56 15.95
C ALA A 278 -8.48 44.86 16.99
N ASP A 279 -9.79 45.10 16.93
CA ASP A 279 -10.77 44.54 17.85
C ASP A 279 -11.32 43.16 17.39
N SER A 280 -10.90 42.71 16.22
CA SER A 280 -11.39 41.46 15.57
C SER A 280 -10.64 40.20 16.02
N ARG A 281 -10.21 40.08 17.25
CA ARG A 281 -9.48 38.90 17.77
C ARG A 281 -10.28 37.59 17.71
N SER A 282 -11.59 37.70 17.58
CA SER A 282 -12.55 36.61 17.44
C SER A 282 -13.12 36.51 16.01
N VAL A 283 -12.42 37.03 15.02
CA VAL A 283 -12.84 36.96 13.61
C VAL A 283 -11.74 36.34 12.77
N VAL A 284 -12.12 35.40 11.88
CA VAL A 284 -11.27 34.81 10.82
C VAL A 284 -11.97 35.05 9.49
N ALA A 285 -11.24 35.56 8.49
CA ALA A 285 -11.78 35.79 7.15
C ALA A 285 -11.19 34.80 6.15
N PHE A 286 -12.04 34.15 5.35
CA PHE A 286 -11.62 33.31 4.22
C PHE A 286 -11.70 34.07 2.92
N SER A 287 -10.73 33.84 2.02
CA SER A 287 -10.65 34.52 0.73
C SER A 287 -10.18 33.59 -0.36
N ASP A 288 -10.90 33.58 -1.49
CA ASP A 288 -10.58 32.75 -2.68
C ASP A 288 -9.23 33.11 -3.34
N GLY A 289 -8.55 34.12 -2.84
CA GLY A 289 -7.25 34.57 -3.34
C GLY A 289 -6.54 35.48 -2.33
N PRO A 290 -5.33 35.97 -2.70
CA PRO A 290 -4.63 36.92 -1.86
C PRO A 290 -5.46 38.20 -1.66
N ALA A 291 -5.47 38.71 -0.44
CA ALA A 291 -6.19 39.93 -0.09
C ALA A 291 -5.67 41.13 -0.91
N ILE A 292 -6.58 41.84 -1.53
CA ILE A 292 -6.29 43.07 -2.25
C ILE A 292 -6.72 44.23 -1.32
N GLY A 293 -5.73 44.83 -0.62
CA GLY A 293 -6.03 45.86 0.40
C GLY A 293 -6.34 45.19 1.76
N GLY A 294 -7.01 45.94 2.62
CA GLY A 294 -7.35 45.53 3.99
C GLY A 294 -6.45 46.18 5.06
N PRO A 295 -6.67 45.90 6.34
CA PRO A 295 -5.93 46.49 7.43
C PRO A 295 -4.46 46.06 7.45
N GLY A 296 -3.57 46.98 7.79
CA GLY A 296 -2.10 46.82 7.66
C GLY A 296 -1.42 45.73 8.52
N LYS A 297 -2.16 44.90 9.23
CA LYS A 297 -1.63 43.80 10.09
C LYS A 297 -2.26 42.46 9.73
N LEU A 298 -2.57 42.21 8.46
CA LEU A 298 -3.12 40.94 8.04
C LEU A 298 -2.06 39.82 8.10
N VAL A 299 -2.44 38.72 8.69
CA VAL A 299 -1.68 37.46 8.64
C VAL A 299 -2.50 36.45 7.86
N GLY A 300 -1.98 36.04 6.70
CA GLY A 300 -2.63 35.08 5.82
C GLY A 300 -2.01 33.70 5.91
N ARG A 301 -2.85 32.68 5.95
CA ARG A 301 -2.45 31.27 5.87
C ARG A 301 -3.12 30.62 4.66
N ARG A 302 -2.36 29.93 3.83
CA ARG A 302 -2.89 29.15 2.71
C ARG A 302 -3.56 27.90 3.24
N ILE A 303 -4.78 27.64 2.78
CA ILE A 303 -5.61 26.52 3.29
C ILE A 303 -5.75 25.43 2.23
N ALA A 304 -6.24 25.80 1.04
CA ALA A 304 -6.53 24.88 -0.03
C ALA A 304 -6.37 25.52 -1.40
N LEU A 305 -6.18 24.69 -2.42
CA LEU A 305 -6.37 25.10 -3.82
C LEU A 305 -7.82 24.81 -4.23
N SER A 306 -8.52 25.81 -4.72
CA SER A 306 -9.88 25.73 -5.22
C SER A 306 -9.90 25.82 -6.74
N VAL A 307 -10.75 25.02 -7.39
CA VAL A 307 -11.00 25.04 -8.82
C VAL A 307 -12.33 25.75 -9.07
N PHE A 308 -12.35 26.68 -10.01
CA PHE A 308 -13.54 27.43 -10.41
C PHE A 308 -13.93 27.07 -11.85
N THR A 309 -15.15 27.38 -12.24
CA THR A 309 -15.65 27.09 -13.57
C THR A 309 -16.58 28.20 -14.07
N LEU A 310 -16.67 28.35 -15.37
CA LEU A 310 -17.81 29.02 -15.96
C LEU A 310 -19.02 28.08 -15.94
N VAL A 311 -20.19 28.65 -15.76
CA VAL A 311 -21.45 27.93 -15.82
C VAL A 311 -22.36 28.58 -16.85
N VAL A 312 -23.07 27.78 -17.61
CA VAL A 312 -24.00 28.23 -18.65
C VAL A 312 -25.35 27.55 -18.46
N ASN A 313 -26.42 28.26 -18.76
CA ASN A 313 -27.76 27.68 -18.80
C ASN A 313 -27.82 26.49 -19.77
N ASP A 314 -28.49 25.40 -19.40
CA ASP A 314 -28.52 24.14 -20.15
C ASP A 314 -29.18 24.22 -21.53
N GLY A 315 -29.97 25.29 -21.78
CA GLY A 315 -30.50 25.64 -23.09
C GLY A 315 -29.40 26.04 -24.11
N VAL A 316 -28.16 26.31 -23.62
CA VAL A 316 -27.00 26.59 -24.46
C VAL A 316 -26.11 25.36 -24.50
N ARG A 317 -26.14 24.64 -25.61
CA ARG A 317 -25.34 23.39 -25.76
C ARG A 317 -24.02 23.73 -26.44
N LEU A 318 -23.01 24.01 -25.63
CA LEU A 318 -21.66 24.25 -26.11
C LEU A 318 -21.00 22.97 -26.65
N PRO A 319 -20.06 23.08 -27.63
CA PRO A 319 -19.23 21.96 -28.05
C PRO A 319 -18.41 21.37 -26.88
N ALA A 320 -17.94 20.14 -27.00
CA ALA A 320 -17.18 19.46 -25.95
C ALA A 320 -15.91 20.23 -25.51
N LYS A 321 -15.29 21.01 -26.40
CA LYS A 321 -14.16 21.89 -26.09
C LYS A 321 -14.51 23.12 -25.24
N GLY A 322 -15.80 23.35 -25.01
CA GLY A 322 -16.31 24.52 -24.28
C GLY A 322 -16.08 25.84 -24.98
N LEU A 323 -15.70 26.86 -24.22
CA LEU A 323 -15.38 28.20 -24.74
C LEU A 323 -13.89 28.44 -24.74
N SER A 324 -13.39 29.14 -25.75
CA SER A 324 -12.02 29.65 -25.67
C SER A 324 -11.94 30.82 -24.69
N VAL A 325 -10.80 30.96 -24.00
CA VAL A 325 -10.52 32.13 -23.16
C VAL A 325 -10.64 33.41 -23.96
N ARG A 326 -10.28 33.40 -25.25
CA ARG A 326 -10.47 34.54 -26.17
C ARG A 326 -11.93 34.89 -26.32
N ASP A 327 -12.83 33.93 -26.54
CA ASP A 327 -14.26 34.18 -26.69
C ASP A 327 -14.90 34.63 -25.39
N VAL A 328 -14.51 34.06 -24.25
CA VAL A 328 -14.93 34.58 -22.94
C VAL A 328 -14.58 36.06 -22.79
N ARG A 329 -13.35 36.46 -23.16
CA ARG A 329 -12.92 37.86 -23.11
C ARG A 329 -13.72 38.74 -24.02
N ARG A 330 -14.10 38.28 -25.21
CA ARG A 330 -14.95 39.02 -26.14
C ARG A 330 -16.38 39.25 -25.59
N VAL A 331 -16.94 38.21 -24.99
CA VAL A 331 -18.23 38.25 -24.32
C VAL A 331 -18.24 39.26 -23.17
N TYR A 332 -17.27 39.21 -22.27
CA TYR A 332 -17.16 40.10 -21.11
C TYR A 332 -16.72 41.54 -21.47
N ARG A 333 -16.31 41.78 -22.72
CA ARG A 333 -16.11 43.14 -23.29
C ARG A 333 -17.36 43.69 -23.97
N GLY A 334 -18.42 42.86 -24.12
CA GLY A 334 -19.62 43.23 -24.84
C GLY A 334 -19.50 43.19 -26.37
N GLU A 335 -18.41 42.62 -26.90
CA GLU A 335 -18.18 42.45 -28.35
C GLU A 335 -19.10 41.37 -28.97
N VAL A 336 -19.54 40.44 -28.14
CA VAL A 336 -20.47 39.35 -28.48
C VAL A 336 -21.65 39.42 -27.53
N THR A 337 -22.84 39.57 -28.12
CA THR A 337 -24.08 39.78 -27.37
C THR A 337 -25.07 38.63 -27.51
N ARG A 338 -24.83 37.70 -28.44
CA ARG A 338 -25.68 36.53 -28.71
C ARG A 338 -24.81 35.28 -28.89
N TRP A 339 -25.29 34.15 -28.42
CA TRP A 339 -24.57 32.88 -28.50
C TRP A 339 -24.23 32.47 -29.92
N LYS A 340 -25.17 32.68 -30.89
CA LYS A 340 -24.97 32.37 -32.30
C LYS A 340 -23.80 33.13 -32.97
N GLN A 341 -23.36 34.23 -32.38
CA GLN A 341 -22.18 34.99 -32.88
C GLN A 341 -20.84 34.29 -32.53
N LEU A 342 -20.85 33.39 -31.57
CA LEU A 342 -19.69 32.57 -31.25
C LEU A 342 -19.59 31.37 -32.18
N ASP A 343 -20.73 30.69 -32.42
CA ASP A 343 -20.83 29.52 -33.29
C ASP A 343 -22.24 29.45 -33.87
N ALA A 344 -22.35 29.26 -35.18
CA ALA A 344 -23.64 29.21 -35.89
C ALA A 344 -24.55 28.05 -35.44
N SER A 345 -23.99 27.01 -34.82
CA SER A 345 -24.72 25.87 -34.24
C SER A 345 -25.39 26.19 -32.91
N LEU A 346 -24.98 27.27 -32.23
CA LEU A 346 -25.56 27.71 -30.97
C LEU A 346 -26.90 28.40 -31.16
N PRO A 347 -27.77 28.38 -30.15
CA PRO A 347 -29.07 29.01 -30.21
C PRO A 347 -28.93 30.52 -30.37
N ASP A 348 -29.89 31.11 -31.07
CA ASP A 348 -29.94 32.57 -31.21
C ASP A 348 -30.56 33.24 -29.96
N LEU A 349 -29.90 33.02 -28.82
CA LEU A 349 -30.26 33.58 -27.52
C LEU A 349 -29.33 34.76 -27.18
N PRO A 350 -29.84 35.82 -26.53
CA PRO A 350 -28.99 36.85 -25.95
C PRO A 350 -28.12 36.26 -24.84
N ILE A 351 -26.90 36.76 -24.73
CA ILE A 351 -26.02 36.40 -23.59
C ILE A 351 -26.39 37.28 -22.41
N VAL A 352 -26.72 36.66 -21.28
CA VAL A 352 -26.96 37.34 -19.99
C VAL A 352 -25.78 37.03 -19.07
N LEU A 353 -25.04 38.05 -18.66
CA LEU A 353 -23.90 37.91 -17.77
C LEU A 353 -24.37 37.97 -16.32
N VAL A 354 -24.22 36.85 -15.63
CA VAL A 354 -24.53 36.72 -14.20
C VAL A 354 -23.22 36.73 -13.44
N SER A 355 -22.89 37.89 -12.91
CA SER A 355 -21.61 38.14 -12.21
C SER A 355 -21.80 38.12 -10.69
N ARG A 356 -20.71 38.05 -9.98
CA ARG A 356 -20.66 38.31 -8.56
C ARG A 356 -20.42 39.81 -8.29
N ASN A 357 -20.84 40.28 -7.11
CA ASN A 357 -20.54 41.64 -6.66
C ASN A 357 -19.02 41.89 -6.48
N ALA A 358 -18.64 43.12 -6.18
CA ALA A 358 -17.24 43.54 -6.08
C ALA A 358 -16.45 42.85 -4.93
N ASP A 359 -17.16 42.37 -3.90
CA ASP A 359 -16.55 41.70 -2.73
C ASP A 359 -16.20 40.25 -2.97
N SER A 360 -16.56 39.69 -4.12
CA SER A 360 -16.32 38.28 -4.44
C SER A 360 -14.87 38.00 -4.83
N GLY A 361 -14.22 37.10 -4.08
CA GLY A 361 -12.91 36.54 -4.45
C GLY A 361 -12.98 35.70 -5.73
N THR A 362 -14.05 34.93 -5.94
CA THR A 362 -14.29 34.15 -7.17
C THR A 362 -14.25 35.05 -8.40
N ARG A 363 -14.90 36.24 -8.33
CA ARG A 363 -14.83 37.28 -9.39
C ARG A 363 -13.39 37.78 -9.57
N GLN A 364 -12.66 38.07 -8.51
CA GLN A 364 -11.27 38.54 -8.58
C GLN A 364 -10.36 37.52 -9.25
N ILE A 365 -10.50 36.23 -8.90
CA ILE A 365 -9.77 35.15 -9.57
C ILE A 365 -10.16 35.09 -11.06
N PHE A 366 -11.44 35.13 -11.38
CA PHE A 366 -11.95 35.15 -12.77
C PHE A 366 -11.32 36.29 -13.59
N GLN A 367 -11.35 37.50 -13.06
CA GLN A 367 -10.76 38.68 -13.68
C GLN A 367 -9.28 38.54 -13.90
N ARG A 368 -8.54 38.03 -12.91
CA ARG A 368 -7.07 37.86 -12.98
C ARG A 368 -6.65 36.72 -13.88
N ARG A 369 -7.23 35.53 -13.71
CA ARG A 369 -6.79 34.32 -14.36
C ARG A 369 -7.38 34.08 -15.76
N VAL A 370 -8.62 34.49 -15.98
CA VAL A 370 -9.33 34.24 -17.23
C VAL A 370 -9.39 35.50 -18.09
N LEU A 371 -9.91 36.60 -17.55
CA LEU A 371 -10.07 37.83 -18.33
C LEU A 371 -8.77 38.58 -18.55
N GLY A 372 -7.84 38.54 -17.60
CA GLY A 372 -6.63 39.36 -17.56
C GLY A 372 -6.90 40.84 -17.30
N THR A 373 -8.14 41.22 -16.97
CA THR A 373 -8.62 42.55 -16.68
C THR A 373 -9.96 42.48 -15.91
N TRP A 374 -10.49 43.63 -15.48
CA TRP A 374 -11.83 43.67 -14.88
C TRP A 374 -12.93 43.44 -15.94
N GLU A 375 -14.12 43.05 -15.45
CA GLU A 375 -15.33 42.95 -16.29
C GLU A 375 -15.71 44.32 -16.83
N ARG A 376 -15.67 44.51 -18.15
CA ARG A 376 -15.86 45.81 -18.78
C ARG A 376 -17.33 46.19 -19.01
N VAL A 377 -18.21 45.17 -19.16
CA VAL A 377 -19.64 45.41 -19.25
C VAL A 377 -20.14 45.91 -17.90
N PRO A 378 -20.74 47.10 -17.78
CA PRO A 378 -21.26 47.58 -16.51
C PRO A 378 -22.44 46.72 -16.04
N SER A 379 -22.79 46.77 -14.76
CA SER A 379 -24.07 46.22 -14.28
C SER A 379 -25.21 47.03 -14.86
N THR A 380 -26.10 46.35 -15.56
CA THR A 380 -27.22 46.94 -16.30
C THR A 380 -28.58 46.38 -15.89
N SER A 381 -28.59 45.57 -14.84
CA SER A 381 -29.77 44.93 -14.29
C SER A 381 -29.54 44.61 -12.78
N LEU A 382 -30.52 44.94 -11.98
CA LEU A 382 -30.54 44.62 -10.54
C LEU A 382 -31.12 43.23 -10.27
N ASP A 383 -32.04 42.75 -11.11
CA ASP A 383 -32.80 41.50 -10.90
C ASP A 383 -32.38 40.35 -11.86
N CYS A 384 -31.45 40.62 -12.78
CA CYS A 384 -31.02 39.71 -13.86
C CYS A 384 -32.13 39.37 -14.89
N VAL A 385 -33.27 39.98 -14.82
CA VAL A 385 -34.42 39.71 -15.70
C VAL A 385 -34.74 40.93 -16.59
N HIS A 386 -34.70 42.11 -15.99
CA HIS A 386 -35.02 43.36 -16.67
C HIS A 386 -33.77 44.23 -16.76
N LYS A 387 -33.58 44.86 -17.93
CA LYS A 387 -32.53 45.87 -18.06
C LYS A 387 -33.01 47.19 -17.46
N ASP A 388 -32.27 47.70 -16.49
CA ASP A 388 -32.44 49.04 -15.94
C ASP A 388 -31.94 50.11 -16.94
N ASP A 389 -30.85 49.78 -17.67
CA ASP A 389 -30.35 50.53 -18.80
C ASP A 389 -30.72 49.79 -20.10
N THR A 390 -31.81 50.25 -20.75
CA THR A 390 -32.30 49.66 -22.00
C THR A 390 -31.39 49.90 -23.21
N SER A 391 -30.48 50.89 -23.13
CA SER A 391 -29.51 51.19 -24.19
C SER A 391 -28.30 50.26 -24.16
N ALA A 392 -28.06 49.58 -23.07
CA ALA A 392 -26.91 48.67 -22.91
C ALA A 392 -27.00 47.45 -23.87
N PRO A 393 -25.93 47.10 -24.61
CA PRO A 393 -25.97 45.99 -25.56
C PRO A 393 -26.12 44.62 -24.88
N VAL A 394 -25.59 44.47 -23.68
CA VAL A 394 -25.59 43.23 -22.91
C VAL A 394 -26.26 43.44 -21.56
N MET A 395 -27.06 42.48 -21.14
CA MET A 395 -27.60 42.47 -19.79
C MET A 395 -26.57 41.82 -18.85
N ARG A 396 -26.16 42.55 -17.81
CA ARG A 396 -25.30 42.06 -16.74
C ARG A 396 -25.87 42.43 -15.38
N CYS A 397 -25.95 41.47 -14.50
CA CYS A 397 -26.33 41.66 -13.10
C CYS A 397 -25.21 41.21 -12.16
N GLU A 398 -25.24 41.69 -10.93
CA GLU A 398 -24.29 41.34 -9.88
C GLU A 398 -25.02 40.75 -8.66
N LEU A 399 -24.60 39.58 -8.21
CA LEU A 399 -25.21 38.83 -7.11
C LEU A 399 -24.24 38.63 -5.94
N ASP A 400 -24.80 38.47 -4.73
CA ASP A 400 -24.05 38.52 -3.51
C ASP A 400 -23.44 37.16 -3.12
N SER A 401 -23.98 36.04 -3.60
CA SER A 401 -23.48 34.73 -3.27
C SER A 401 -23.20 33.86 -4.49
N THR A 402 -22.37 32.82 -4.31
CA THR A 402 -22.12 31.81 -5.34
C THR A 402 -23.39 31.03 -5.65
N GLU A 403 -24.20 30.73 -4.64
CA GLU A 403 -25.47 30.01 -4.78
C GLU A 403 -26.48 30.78 -5.62
N ASP A 404 -26.60 32.10 -5.40
CA ASP A 404 -27.52 32.97 -6.20
C ASP A 404 -27.09 32.98 -7.67
N VAL A 405 -25.80 32.98 -7.98
CA VAL A 405 -25.31 32.89 -9.36
C VAL A 405 -25.75 31.58 -10.00
N LEU A 406 -25.53 30.43 -9.30
CA LEU A 406 -25.91 29.11 -9.82
C LEU A 406 -27.41 29.03 -10.07
N ALA A 407 -28.22 29.42 -9.09
CA ALA A 407 -29.67 29.41 -9.20
C ALA A 407 -30.18 30.32 -10.33
N THR A 408 -29.54 31.48 -10.53
CA THR A 408 -29.92 32.43 -11.56
C THR A 408 -29.53 31.94 -12.95
N VAL A 409 -28.32 31.41 -13.13
CA VAL A 409 -27.88 30.81 -14.41
C VAL A 409 -28.77 29.63 -14.80
N ALA A 410 -29.13 28.77 -13.85
CA ALA A 410 -30.01 27.63 -14.10
C ALA A 410 -31.40 28.06 -14.64
N ARG A 411 -31.89 29.20 -14.19
CA ARG A 411 -33.24 29.72 -14.51
C ARG A 411 -33.30 30.52 -15.79
N ILE A 412 -32.26 31.30 -16.15
CA ILE A 412 -32.30 32.28 -17.22
C ILE A 412 -31.74 31.71 -18.52
N PRO A 413 -32.57 31.55 -19.61
CA PRO A 413 -32.06 31.09 -20.89
C PRO A 413 -30.97 32.02 -21.43
N GLY A 414 -29.85 31.43 -21.87
CA GLY A 414 -28.71 32.17 -22.40
C GLY A 414 -27.80 32.78 -21.33
N ALA A 415 -28.03 32.53 -20.05
CA ALA A 415 -27.17 33.02 -18.97
C ALA A 415 -25.82 32.36 -18.97
N LEU A 416 -24.79 33.16 -18.66
CA LEU A 416 -23.40 32.79 -18.45
C LEU A 416 -22.93 33.40 -17.13
N GLY A 417 -22.43 32.56 -16.24
CA GLY A 417 -21.87 32.97 -14.95
C GLY A 417 -20.61 32.20 -14.62
N TYR A 418 -20.17 32.31 -13.38
CA TYR A 418 -19.01 31.58 -12.85
C TYR A 418 -19.21 31.21 -11.37
N SER A 419 -18.62 30.10 -10.99
CA SER A 419 -18.78 29.51 -9.64
C SER A 419 -17.53 28.73 -9.25
N GLU A 420 -17.49 28.29 -8.00
CA GLU A 420 -16.64 27.18 -7.60
C GLU A 420 -17.13 25.89 -8.29
N PHE A 421 -16.18 25.03 -8.67
CA PHE A 421 -16.47 23.89 -9.55
C PHE A 421 -17.34 22.82 -8.89
N THR A 422 -17.06 22.47 -7.64
CA THR A 422 -17.80 21.40 -6.95
C THR A 422 -19.24 21.81 -6.66
N LEU A 423 -19.46 23.07 -6.26
CA LEU A 423 -20.80 23.61 -6.09
C LEU A 423 -21.58 23.61 -7.42
N ALA A 424 -20.93 23.98 -8.51
CA ALA A 424 -21.55 23.94 -9.83
C ALA A 424 -21.89 22.54 -10.31
N SER A 425 -21.11 21.53 -9.89
CA SER A 425 -21.25 20.13 -10.30
C SER A 425 -22.20 19.32 -9.40
N SER A 426 -22.49 19.79 -8.20
CA SER A 426 -23.23 19.06 -7.16
C SER A 426 -24.76 19.13 -7.26
N GLY A 427 -25.30 19.23 -8.49
CA GLY A 427 -26.72 18.96 -8.69
C GLY A 427 -27.62 20.18 -8.83
N HIS A 428 -27.16 21.21 -9.52
CA HIS A 428 -28.05 22.30 -10.00
C HIS A 428 -28.65 21.94 -11.38
N PRO A 429 -29.90 21.43 -11.45
CA PRO A 429 -30.54 21.18 -12.74
C PRO A 429 -30.68 22.49 -13.48
N GLY A 430 -30.52 22.48 -14.80
CA GLY A 430 -30.69 23.66 -15.65
C GLY A 430 -29.41 24.44 -15.96
N LEU A 431 -28.24 23.99 -15.49
CA LEU A 431 -26.94 24.56 -15.87
C LEU A 431 -25.92 23.47 -16.22
N ARG A 432 -24.83 23.89 -16.87
CA ARG A 432 -23.68 23.08 -17.23
C ARG A 432 -22.39 23.82 -16.94
N THR A 433 -21.37 23.08 -16.50
CA THR A 433 -20.01 23.59 -16.41
C THR A 433 -19.38 23.70 -17.79
N VAL A 434 -18.47 24.66 -17.96
CA VAL A 434 -17.90 25.01 -19.27
C VAL A 434 -16.40 24.74 -19.28
N PRO A 435 -15.88 23.80 -20.10
CA PRO A 435 -14.47 23.70 -20.37
C PRO A 435 -13.89 24.98 -20.95
N LEU A 436 -12.63 25.30 -20.63
CA LEU A 436 -11.89 26.44 -21.18
C LEU A 436 -10.74 25.94 -22.06
N ASP A 437 -10.71 26.37 -23.32
CA ASP A 437 -9.73 25.97 -24.34
C ASP A 437 -9.61 24.44 -24.46
N GLY A 438 -10.68 23.70 -24.22
CA GLY A 438 -10.72 22.24 -24.25
C GLY A 438 -10.33 21.57 -22.95
N ALA A 439 -9.82 22.29 -21.96
CA ALA A 439 -9.52 21.77 -20.65
C ALA A 439 -10.79 21.79 -19.76
N ALA A 440 -11.19 20.64 -19.27
CA ALA A 440 -12.27 20.54 -18.29
C ALA A 440 -11.78 20.93 -16.90
N PRO A 441 -12.64 21.56 -16.07
CA PRO A 441 -12.32 21.74 -14.66
C PRO A 441 -12.27 20.37 -13.98
N SER A 442 -11.13 20.02 -13.41
CA SER A 442 -10.91 18.74 -12.73
C SER A 442 -9.87 18.94 -11.64
N VAL A 443 -10.30 18.72 -10.40
CA VAL A 443 -9.40 18.80 -9.24
C VAL A 443 -8.34 17.72 -9.32
N GLU A 444 -8.74 16.51 -9.68
CA GLU A 444 -7.85 15.36 -9.81
C GLU A 444 -6.79 15.56 -10.90
N ASP A 445 -7.18 16.07 -12.08
CA ASP A 445 -6.21 16.28 -13.17
C ASP A 445 -5.21 17.40 -12.84
N ILE A 446 -5.62 18.39 -12.06
CA ILE A 446 -4.74 19.45 -11.56
C ILE A 446 -3.78 18.87 -10.50
N GLU A 447 -4.27 18.04 -9.58
CA GLU A 447 -3.47 17.40 -8.54
C GLU A 447 -2.33 16.53 -9.14
N TYR A 448 -2.65 15.77 -10.18
CA TYR A 448 -1.67 14.91 -10.85
C TYR A 448 -0.90 15.58 -12.00
N GLY A 449 -1.05 16.90 -12.18
CA GLY A 449 -0.35 17.64 -13.23
C GLY A 449 -0.77 17.28 -14.66
N ARG A 450 -1.96 16.66 -14.84
CA ARG A 450 -2.50 16.28 -16.15
C ARG A 450 -3.22 17.43 -16.86
N SER A 451 -3.54 18.51 -16.15
CA SER A 451 -4.24 19.68 -16.69
C SER A 451 -3.67 20.98 -16.14
N GLU A 452 -3.45 21.94 -17.05
CA GLU A 452 -3.08 23.31 -16.72
C GLU A 452 -4.31 24.24 -16.70
N TYR A 453 -5.48 23.72 -16.26
CA TYR A 453 -6.71 24.49 -16.22
C TYR A 453 -6.51 25.84 -15.52
N PRO A 454 -6.81 26.97 -16.19
CA PRO A 454 -6.34 28.29 -15.72
C PRO A 454 -7.16 28.87 -14.57
N TYR A 455 -8.46 28.51 -14.47
CA TYR A 455 -9.37 29.11 -13.52
C TYR A 455 -9.35 28.38 -12.18
N ARG A 456 -8.26 28.62 -11.45
CA ARG A 456 -8.01 28.09 -10.10
C ARG A 456 -7.36 29.16 -9.23
N GLY A 457 -7.47 29.02 -7.91
CA GLY A 457 -6.88 29.93 -6.94
C GLY A 457 -6.67 29.30 -5.59
N VAL A 458 -5.81 29.91 -4.78
CA VAL A 458 -5.52 29.45 -3.42
C VAL A 458 -6.50 30.13 -2.45
N GLU A 459 -7.12 29.34 -1.61
CA GLU A 459 -7.95 29.79 -0.50
C GLU A 459 -7.08 30.18 0.69
N TYR A 460 -7.30 31.36 1.20
CA TYR A 460 -6.57 31.91 2.34
C TYR A 460 -7.50 32.09 3.54
N ALA A 461 -6.97 31.81 4.74
CA ALA A 461 -7.55 32.27 5.98
C ALA A 461 -6.73 33.46 6.51
N TYR A 462 -7.39 34.57 6.77
CA TYR A 462 -6.79 35.81 7.27
C TYR A 462 -7.24 36.12 8.69
N THR A 463 -6.29 36.65 9.47
CA THR A 463 -6.55 37.20 10.81
C THR A 463 -5.88 38.58 10.94
N TYR A 464 -6.37 39.42 11.85
CA TYR A 464 -5.68 40.64 12.22
C TYR A 464 -4.57 40.37 13.23
N GLY A 465 -3.33 40.38 12.77
CA GLY A 465 -2.17 39.91 13.53
C GLY A 465 -2.19 38.38 13.78
N THR A 466 -1.17 37.91 14.46
CA THR A 466 -1.09 36.49 14.86
C THR A 466 -2.04 36.23 16.03
N PRO A 467 -2.98 35.28 15.92
CA PRO A 467 -3.86 34.93 17.04
C PRO A 467 -3.03 34.38 18.23
N SER A 468 -3.44 34.71 19.47
CA SER A 468 -2.81 34.13 20.63
C SER A 468 -3.02 32.60 20.66
N SER A 469 -2.02 31.87 21.15
CA SER A 469 -2.02 30.39 21.17
C SER A 469 -3.21 29.76 21.93
N GLY A 470 -3.78 30.46 22.91
CA GLY A 470 -4.96 30.01 23.66
C GLY A 470 -6.28 30.61 23.15
N SER A 471 -6.33 31.14 21.92
CA SER A 471 -7.57 31.67 21.34
C SER A 471 -8.30 30.64 20.50
N LEU A 472 -9.64 30.70 20.47
CA LEU A 472 -10.47 29.87 19.61
C LEU A 472 -10.11 30.04 18.12
N ALA A 473 -9.69 31.23 17.71
CA ALA A 473 -9.21 31.48 16.33
C ALA A 473 -7.93 30.66 16.02
N ALA A 474 -6.95 30.67 16.94
CA ALA A 474 -5.73 29.88 16.75
C ALA A 474 -6.01 28.37 16.73
N ALA A 475 -6.85 27.90 17.67
CA ALA A 475 -7.23 26.50 17.77
C ALA A 475 -8.01 26.03 16.53
N PHE A 476 -8.96 26.80 16.05
CA PHE A 476 -9.73 26.48 14.85
C PHE A 476 -8.87 26.49 13.58
N LEU A 477 -7.96 27.45 13.42
CA LEU A 477 -7.01 27.46 12.30
C LEU A 477 -6.01 26.30 12.36
N ALA A 478 -5.59 25.86 13.56
CA ALA A 478 -4.79 24.66 13.72
C ALA A 478 -5.60 23.41 13.33
N TYR A 479 -6.87 23.35 13.76
CA TYR A 479 -7.79 22.27 13.41
C TYR A 479 -7.99 22.12 11.89
N ILE A 480 -8.17 23.22 11.18
CA ILE A 480 -8.32 23.21 9.70
C ILE A 480 -7.04 22.70 9.02
N GLY A 481 -5.87 23.03 9.57
CA GLY A 481 -4.57 22.62 9.02
C GLY A 481 -4.09 21.24 9.48
N ASP A 482 -4.88 20.52 10.26
CA ASP A 482 -4.55 19.16 10.70
C ASP A 482 -4.88 18.16 9.56
N THR A 483 -3.94 17.26 9.31
CA THR A 483 -4.08 16.21 8.26
C THR A 483 -5.30 15.33 8.47
N ALA A 484 -5.74 15.10 9.71
CA ALA A 484 -6.96 14.35 10.02
C ALA A 484 -8.24 15.02 9.46
N ASN A 485 -8.23 16.34 9.26
CA ASN A 485 -9.37 17.12 8.79
C ASN A 485 -9.30 17.46 7.29
N GLU A 486 -8.19 17.13 6.61
CA GLU A 486 -8.03 17.31 5.16
C GLU A 486 -9.12 16.60 4.34
N ASN A 487 -9.64 15.49 4.84
CA ASN A 487 -10.71 14.74 4.19
C ASN A 487 -11.99 15.58 4.00
N VAL A 488 -12.28 16.52 4.92
CA VAL A 488 -13.43 17.43 4.76
C VAL A 488 -13.18 18.37 3.60
N ILE A 489 -11.98 18.94 3.50
CA ILE A 489 -11.58 19.83 2.40
C ILE A 489 -11.65 19.08 1.06
N ARG A 490 -11.15 17.84 1.00
CA ARG A 490 -11.20 16.99 -0.19
C ARG A 490 -12.61 16.56 -0.57
N ALA A 491 -13.45 16.25 0.42
CA ALA A 491 -14.85 15.88 0.18
C ALA A 491 -15.65 17.02 -0.51
N HIS A 492 -15.25 18.26 -0.28
CA HIS A 492 -15.79 19.43 -0.96
C HIS A 492 -15.06 19.78 -2.27
N GLY A 493 -14.18 18.90 -2.77
CA GLY A 493 -13.49 19.06 -4.05
C GLY A 493 -12.38 20.11 -4.05
N HIS A 494 -11.75 20.36 -2.91
CA HIS A 494 -10.59 21.24 -2.81
C HIS A 494 -9.33 20.43 -2.47
N LEU A 495 -8.15 20.94 -2.84
CA LEU A 495 -6.86 20.32 -2.52
C LEU A 495 -6.22 21.01 -1.31
N PRO A 496 -6.06 20.33 -0.15
CA PRO A 496 -5.38 20.91 1.00
C PRO A 496 -3.95 21.33 0.65
N CYS A 497 -3.53 22.54 1.03
CA CYS A 497 -2.18 23.04 0.77
C CYS A 497 -1.09 22.32 1.62
N SER A 498 -1.47 21.58 2.65
CA SER A 498 -0.63 20.69 3.44
C SER A 498 -0.24 19.40 2.71
N ALA A 499 -1.03 18.98 1.70
CA ALA A 499 -0.73 17.80 0.90
C ALA A 499 0.54 18.02 0.07
N THR A 500 1.43 17.01 0.02
CA THR A 500 2.77 17.09 -0.59
C THR A 500 2.73 17.56 -2.05
N VAL A 501 1.74 17.12 -2.82
CA VAL A 501 1.57 17.48 -4.23
C VAL A 501 1.04 18.92 -4.39
N ALA A 502 0.16 19.34 -3.48
CA ALA A 502 -0.46 20.65 -3.52
C ALA A 502 0.46 21.78 -3.03
N THR A 503 1.53 21.47 -2.28
CA THR A 503 2.44 22.48 -1.72
C THR A 503 3.08 23.34 -2.82
N GLY A 504 3.47 22.75 -3.94
CA GLY A 504 3.99 23.46 -5.10
C GLY A 504 2.95 24.33 -5.80
N LEU A 505 1.70 23.84 -5.91
CA LEU A 505 0.58 24.55 -6.53
C LEU A 505 0.08 25.72 -5.67
N CYS A 506 0.10 25.56 -4.34
CA CYS A 506 -0.27 26.62 -3.41
C CYS A 506 0.81 27.69 -3.23
N SER A 507 2.08 27.41 -3.59
CA SER A 507 3.18 28.39 -3.46
C SER A 507 3.36 29.28 -4.68
N GLY A 508 2.72 28.97 -5.81
CA GLY A 508 2.90 29.63 -7.10
C GLY A 508 1.92 30.76 -7.43
N ASP A 509 1.18 31.31 -6.46
CA ASP A 509 0.28 32.48 -6.66
C ASP A 509 0.96 33.80 -6.35
#